data_da7d4fc78205a02996d7642762983e3f
#
_entry.id   da7d4fc78205a02996d7642762983e3f
#
_cell.length_a   1.000
_cell.length_b   1.000
_cell.length_c   1.000
_cell.angle_alpha   90.00
_cell.angle_beta   90.00
_cell.angle_gamma   90.00
#
_symmetry.space_group_name_H-M   'P 1'
#
loop_
_entity.id
_entity.type
_entity.pdbx_description
1 polymer ?
#
loop_
_entity_poly.entity_id
_entity_poly.type
_entity_poly.pdbx_seq_one_letter_code
_entity_poly.pdbx_strand_id
1 'polypeptide(L)'
;MQNASRRASRPSTAREACVLIVNHMTILGGLGGRGRGAGPGGDSPSSKGGGGGGGIPFVTEREFEAEVLRSELPVLIQFTADWCQPCKAIAPEVEAFAREAAGKAKVVRIDIDKAPVIAQQLRIQSVPTFMVVAEGRIQDAVVGAIRKKKMQELMEPFYPRAAGALKAPELAQLIANGAVVAIDTRDEGAFKRAHLPRAVNMPIEGIESRLAELHMLAGQPVLYCRSGDKTKPLSEKLAEQGMPVAFLEGGMLAWEADGLPIERVR
;
A
#
# COMPACT_ATOMS: atom_id res chain seq x y z
N MET A 1 -31.25 33.41 29.24
CA MET A 1 -30.85 32.07 29.69
C MET A 1 -31.17 31.09 28.56
N GLN A 2 -30.21 30.82 27.69
CA GLN A 2 -30.34 29.83 26.61
C GLN A 2 -29.21 28.82 26.77
N ASN A 3 -29.60 27.61 27.15
CA ASN A 3 -28.73 26.48 27.40
C ASN A 3 -28.51 25.76 26.07
N ALA A 4 -27.40 26.07 25.39
CA ALA A 4 -27.01 25.41 24.16
C ALA A 4 -26.31 24.10 24.51
N SER A 5 -27.08 23.03 24.55
CA SER A 5 -26.60 21.63 24.59
C SER A 5 -25.75 21.35 23.35
N ARG A 6 -24.43 21.30 23.49
CA ARG A 6 -23.51 20.79 22.46
C ARG A 6 -23.69 19.27 22.34
N ARG A 7 -24.55 18.85 21.41
CA ARG A 7 -24.56 17.48 20.94
C ARG A 7 -23.24 17.23 20.22
N ALA A 8 -22.38 16.43 20.80
CA ALA A 8 -21.21 15.88 20.09
C ALA A 8 -21.73 15.11 18.87
N SER A 9 -21.42 15.60 17.69
CA SER A 9 -21.73 14.94 16.42
C SER A 9 -20.98 13.59 16.38
N ARG A 10 -21.73 12.51 16.20
CA ARG A 10 -21.17 11.17 16.01
C ARG A 10 -20.40 11.15 14.69
N PRO A 11 -19.17 10.59 14.65
CA PRO A 11 -18.43 10.45 13.41
C PRO A 11 -19.24 9.65 12.39
N SER A 12 -19.36 10.18 11.18
CA SER A 12 -20.27 9.63 10.15
C SER A 12 -19.63 8.55 9.28
N THR A 13 -18.31 8.38 9.35
CA THR A 13 -17.55 7.45 8.49
C THR A 13 -16.51 6.67 9.29
N ALA A 14 -16.12 5.48 8.77
CA ALA A 14 -15.06 4.64 9.32
C ALA A 14 -13.69 5.37 9.37
N ARG A 15 -13.47 6.36 8.47
CA ARG A 15 -12.28 7.23 8.47
C ARG A 15 -12.12 8.07 9.74
N GLU A 16 -13.23 8.63 10.24
CA GLU A 16 -13.22 9.45 11.46
C GLU A 16 -12.98 8.59 12.72
N ALA A 17 -13.42 7.33 12.71
CA ALA A 17 -13.20 6.39 13.80
C ALA A 17 -11.71 6.06 14.02
N CYS A 18 -10.92 5.93 12.94
CA CYS A 18 -9.49 5.61 13.06
C CYS A 18 -8.69 6.75 13.73
N VAL A 19 -9.00 8.01 13.40
CA VAL A 19 -8.35 9.17 14.05
C VAL A 19 -8.67 9.24 15.55
N LEU A 20 -9.89 8.86 15.94
CA LEU A 20 -10.29 8.81 17.35
C LEU A 20 -9.58 7.69 18.12
N ILE A 21 -9.30 6.54 17.50
CA ILE A 21 -8.54 5.43 18.10
C ILE A 21 -7.13 5.87 18.45
N VAL A 22 -6.41 6.52 17.54
CA VAL A 22 -5.04 7.01 17.77
C VAL A 22 -5.01 7.99 18.93
N ASN A 23 -5.94 8.94 18.98
CA ASN A 23 -6.02 9.93 20.07
C ASN A 23 -6.40 9.30 21.41
N HIS A 24 -7.31 8.32 21.42
CA HIS A 24 -7.78 7.69 22.65
C HIS A 24 -6.76 6.74 23.27
N MET A 25 -6.04 5.97 22.44
CA MET A 25 -4.97 5.09 22.92
C MET A 25 -3.77 5.89 23.46
N THR A 26 -3.44 7.04 22.88
CA THR A 26 -2.38 7.93 23.39
C THR A 26 -2.74 8.53 24.76
N ILE A 27 -4.01 8.81 25.03
CA ILE A 27 -4.48 9.34 26.33
C ILE A 27 -4.48 8.26 27.41
N LEU A 28 -4.81 7.01 27.10
CA LEU A 28 -4.84 5.91 28.07
C LEU A 28 -3.46 5.37 28.42
N GLY A 29 -2.45 5.54 27.57
CA GLY A 29 -1.06 5.18 27.83
C GLY A 29 -0.32 6.14 28.78
N GLY A 30 -0.90 7.32 29.09
CA GLY A 30 -0.27 8.37 29.90
C GLY A 30 -0.59 8.37 31.39
N LEU A 31 -1.43 7.47 31.90
CA LEU A 31 -1.86 7.41 33.32
C LEU A 31 -1.34 6.15 34.03
N GLY A 32 -0.03 5.95 34.07
CA GLY A 32 0.62 4.82 34.75
C GLY A 32 1.82 5.24 35.57
N GLY A 33 1.55 5.79 36.79
CA GLY A 33 2.28 5.49 38.04
C GLY A 33 3.75 5.87 38.16
N ARG A 34 4.02 6.97 38.87
CA ARG A 34 5.26 7.15 39.64
C ARG A 34 5.30 6.13 40.78
N GLY A 35 6.22 5.18 40.71
CA GLY A 35 6.55 4.26 41.77
C GLY A 35 8.06 3.97 41.79
N ARG A 36 8.78 4.46 42.83
CA ARG A 36 10.18 4.19 43.09
C ARG A 36 10.34 2.75 43.58
N GLY A 37 11.38 2.06 43.16
CA GLY A 37 11.79 0.80 43.76
C GLY A 37 12.93 0.15 42.98
N ALA A 38 14.17 0.22 43.52
CA ALA A 38 15.35 -0.42 42.98
C ALA A 38 15.36 -1.94 43.27
N GLY A 39 15.90 -2.73 42.34
CA GLY A 39 16.29 -4.12 42.57
C GLY A 39 16.64 -4.82 41.25
N PRO A 40 17.80 -5.48 41.14
CA PRO A 40 18.33 -5.97 39.88
C PRO A 40 17.95 -7.42 39.60
N GLY A 41 17.77 -7.76 38.35
CA GLY A 41 17.82 -9.14 37.90
C GLY A 41 16.60 -9.61 37.10
N GLY A 42 16.86 -10.12 35.93
CA GLY A 42 15.99 -11.12 35.31
C GLY A 42 15.37 -10.71 33.99
N ASP A 43 16.04 -11.11 32.91
CA ASP A 43 15.52 -11.60 31.67
C ASP A 43 14.42 -10.81 30.94
N SER A 44 14.87 -10.01 30.00
CA SER A 44 14.05 -9.57 28.87
C SER A 44 13.74 -10.77 27.96
N PRO A 45 12.47 -11.09 27.70
CA PRO A 45 12.17 -11.97 26.57
C PRO A 45 12.39 -11.20 25.28
N SER A 46 13.52 -11.48 24.65
CA SER A 46 13.85 -11.19 23.27
C SER A 46 12.64 -11.49 22.38
N SER A 47 12.03 -10.47 21.82
CA SER A 47 11.09 -10.63 20.71
C SER A 47 11.86 -11.14 19.50
N LYS A 48 11.98 -12.46 19.40
CA LYS A 48 12.41 -13.10 18.15
C LYS A 48 11.37 -12.79 17.08
N GLY A 49 11.74 -11.94 16.13
CA GLY A 49 11.14 -11.88 14.82
C GLY A 49 11.22 -13.27 14.19
N GLY A 50 10.17 -14.07 14.36
CA GLY A 50 10.04 -15.41 13.81
C GLY A 50 9.64 -15.33 12.34
N GLY A 51 10.61 -15.38 11.45
CA GLY A 51 10.38 -15.88 10.11
C GLY A 51 10.22 -17.41 10.19
N GLY A 52 9.17 -17.94 9.54
CA GLY A 52 9.06 -19.35 9.22
C GLY A 52 8.09 -20.14 10.10
N GLY A 53 6.87 -20.38 9.60
CA GLY A 53 5.93 -21.35 10.15
C GLY A 53 4.47 -20.92 10.19
N GLY A 54 3.82 -20.81 9.05
CA GLY A 54 2.52 -21.40 8.84
C GLY A 54 1.23 -20.77 9.35
N GLY A 55 1.15 -19.61 10.00
CA GLY A 55 -0.16 -19.10 10.41
C GLY A 55 -0.26 -17.57 10.36
N ILE A 56 -1.45 -17.08 9.99
CA ILE A 56 -1.73 -15.63 10.07
C ILE A 56 -1.80 -15.24 11.56
N PRO A 57 -1.03 -14.25 12.03
CA PRO A 57 -0.98 -13.87 13.43
C PRO A 57 -2.32 -13.28 13.90
N PHE A 58 -2.68 -13.59 15.14
CA PHE A 58 -3.73 -12.88 15.85
C PHE A 58 -3.14 -11.65 16.51
N VAL A 59 -3.79 -10.50 16.33
CA VAL A 59 -3.41 -9.22 16.93
C VAL A 59 -4.36 -8.89 18.06
N THR A 60 -3.79 -8.60 19.21
CA THR A 60 -4.51 -8.16 20.42
C THR A 60 -4.68 -6.65 20.46
N GLU A 61 -5.48 -6.14 21.40
CA GLU A 61 -5.65 -4.70 21.61
C GLU A 61 -4.35 -3.96 21.86
N ARG A 62 -3.39 -4.60 22.58
CA ARG A 62 -2.09 -4.00 22.91
C ARG A 62 -1.15 -3.90 21.70
N GLU A 63 -1.29 -4.84 20.79
CA GLU A 63 -0.44 -4.92 19.59
C GLU A 63 -1.01 -4.14 18.40
N PHE A 64 -2.29 -3.76 18.46
CA PHE A 64 -2.99 -3.16 17.32
C PHE A 64 -2.30 -1.90 16.77
N GLU A 65 -1.85 -1.03 17.66
CA GLU A 65 -1.15 0.18 17.22
C GLU A 65 0.15 -0.16 16.48
N ALA A 66 0.99 -1.02 17.05
CA ALA A 66 2.28 -1.38 16.47
C ALA A 66 2.13 -2.22 15.19
N GLU A 67 1.24 -3.24 15.24
CA GLU A 67 1.11 -4.24 14.19
C GLU A 67 0.25 -3.79 13.02
N VAL A 68 -0.65 -2.81 13.25
CA VAL A 68 -1.62 -2.34 12.25
C VAL A 68 -1.41 -0.87 11.91
N LEU A 69 -1.52 0.04 12.90
CA LEU A 69 -1.53 1.48 12.61
C LEU A 69 -0.15 2.02 12.22
N ARG A 70 0.94 1.46 12.78
CA ARG A 70 2.32 1.85 12.48
C ARG A 70 3.00 0.92 11.47
N SER A 71 2.24 0.02 10.83
CA SER A 71 2.80 -0.85 9.81
C SER A 71 3.26 -0.05 8.60
N GLU A 72 4.48 -0.31 8.13
CA GLU A 72 5.02 0.25 6.87
C GLU A 72 4.35 -0.36 5.64
N LEU A 73 3.86 -1.60 5.76
CA LEU A 73 3.10 -2.27 4.71
C LEU A 73 1.60 -2.10 4.94
N PRO A 74 0.79 -2.07 3.89
CA PRO A 74 -0.66 -2.12 4.02
C PRO A 74 -1.08 -3.42 4.72
N VAL A 75 -2.08 -3.32 5.58
CA VAL A 75 -2.56 -4.42 6.42
C VAL A 75 -3.96 -4.82 6.02
N LEU A 76 -4.18 -6.10 5.72
CA LEU A 76 -5.49 -6.70 5.63
C LEU A 76 -5.84 -7.35 6.97
N ILE A 77 -6.86 -6.85 7.63
CA ILE A 77 -7.39 -7.38 8.88
C ILE A 77 -8.57 -8.28 8.57
N GLN A 78 -8.56 -9.51 9.07
CA GLN A 78 -9.75 -10.35 9.16
C GLN A 78 -10.29 -10.32 10.58
N PHE A 79 -11.46 -9.70 10.79
CA PHE A 79 -12.22 -9.85 12.03
C PHE A 79 -12.90 -11.20 12.03
N THR A 80 -12.73 -11.94 13.11
CA THR A 80 -13.17 -13.34 13.25
C THR A 80 -13.64 -13.63 14.68
N ALA A 81 -14.17 -14.82 14.93
CA ALA A 81 -14.46 -15.37 16.25
C ALA A 81 -14.36 -16.89 16.21
N ASP A 82 -14.14 -17.53 17.37
CA ASP A 82 -14.01 -18.98 17.46
C ASP A 82 -15.29 -19.74 17.02
N TRP A 83 -16.46 -19.13 17.20
CA TRP A 83 -17.76 -19.67 16.79
C TRP A 83 -18.11 -19.43 15.31
N CYS A 84 -17.34 -18.61 14.59
CA CYS A 84 -17.63 -18.18 13.21
C CYS A 84 -17.34 -19.29 12.19
N GLN A 85 -18.35 -20.04 11.77
CA GLN A 85 -18.20 -21.07 10.74
C GLN A 85 -17.78 -20.53 9.36
N PRO A 86 -18.34 -19.40 8.87
CA PRO A 86 -17.89 -18.82 7.61
C PRO A 86 -16.40 -18.42 7.63
N CYS A 87 -15.89 -17.96 8.79
CA CYS A 87 -14.47 -17.62 8.94
C CYS A 87 -13.57 -18.86 8.78
N LYS A 88 -14.00 -19.99 9.35
CA LYS A 88 -13.28 -21.27 9.22
C LYS A 88 -13.28 -21.76 7.78
N ALA A 89 -14.41 -21.63 7.09
CA ALA A 89 -14.54 -22.07 5.70
C ALA A 89 -13.62 -21.30 4.73
N ILE A 90 -13.39 -20.01 4.97
CA ILE A 90 -12.50 -19.18 4.11
C ILE A 90 -11.05 -19.15 4.58
N ALA A 91 -10.69 -19.76 5.70
CA ALA A 91 -9.33 -19.74 6.22
C ALA A 91 -8.26 -20.16 5.21
N PRO A 92 -8.45 -21.21 4.39
CA PRO A 92 -7.49 -21.58 3.34
C PRO A 92 -7.27 -20.49 2.28
N GLU A 93 -8.32 -19.75 1.92
CA GLU A 93 -8.25 -18.63 0.96
C GLU A 93 -7.44 -17.47 1.54
N VAL A 94 -7.67 -17.15 2.83
CA VAL A 94 -6.94 -16.07 3.53
C VAL A 94 -5.46 -16.43 3.68
N GLU A 95 -5.15 -17.67 4.01
CA GLU A 95 -3.78 -18.17 4.11
C GLU A 95 -3.06 -18.18 2.75
N ALA A 96 -3.76 -18.57 1.69
CA ALA A 96 -3.22 -18.53 0.34
C ALA A 96 -2.92 -17.08 -0.07
N PHE A 97 -3.83 -16.15 0.24
CA PHE A 97 -3.60 -14.72 0.00
C PHE A 97 -2.41 -14.19 0.82
N ALA A 98 -2.33 -14.53 2.11
CA ALA A 98 -1.24 -14.07 2.98
C ALA A 98 0.15 -14.50 2.47
N ARG A 99 0.26 -15.75 1.97
CA ARG A 99 1.52 -16.24 1.36
C ARG A 99 1.88 -15.48 0.09
N GLU A 100 0.90 -15.18 -0.76
CA GLU A 100 1.10 -14.48 -2.04
C GLU A 100 1.42 -12.99 -1.86
N ALA A 101 0.81 -12.39 -0.84
CA ALA A 101 1.01 -10.97 -0.49
C ALA A 101 2.26 -10.71 0.36
N ALA A 102 3.00 -11.76 0.74
CA ALA A 102 4.20 -11.63 1.58
C ALA A 102 5.21 -10.62 0.99
N GLY A 103 5.70 -9.70 1.82
CA GLY A 103 6.57 -8.60 1.41
C GLY A 103 5.88 -7.41 0.74
N LYS A 104 4.60 -7.53 0.35
CA LYS A 104 3.80 -6.44 -0.24
C LYS A 104 2.70 -5.96 0.70
N ALA A 105 2.18 -6.86 1.53
CA ALA A 105 1.16 -6.57 2.52
C ALA A 105 1.31 -7.49 3.73
N LYS A 106 0.74 -7.05 4.83
CA LYS A 106 0.60 -7.82 6.06
C LYS A 106 -0.85 -8.30 6.18
N VAL A 107 -1.05 -9.54 6.61
CA VAL A 107 -2.38 -10.08 6.89
C VAL A 107 -2.42 -10.47 8.36
N VAL A 108 -3.44 -10.01 9.07
CA VAL A 108 -3.63 -10.29 10.50
C VAL A 108 -5.07 -10.71 10.79
N ARG A 109 -5.28 -11.41 11.88
CA ARG A 109 -6.60 -11.76 12.41
C ARG A 109 -6.85 -11.01 13.72
N ILE A 110 -8.08 -10.58 13.93
CA ILE A 110 -8.54 -10.02 15.20
C ILE A 110 -9.79 -10.80 15.62
N ASP A 111 -9.69 -11.45 16.76
CA ASP A 111 -10.82 -12.14 17.39
C ASP A 111 -11.64 -11.10 18.15
N ILE A 112 -12.90 -10.91 17.74
CA ILE A 112 -13.78 -9.88 18.32
C ILE A 112 -14.15 -10.14 19.79
N ASP A 113 -14.10 -11.39 20.22
CA ASP A 113 -14.38 -11.76 21.61
C ASP A 113 -13.14 -11.51 22.51
N LYS A 114 -11.93 -11.56 21.93
CA LYS A 114 -10.65 -11.32 22.63
C LYS A 114 -10.18 -9.86 22.52
N ALA A 115 -10.69 -9.11 21.55
CA ALA A 115 -10.42 -7.69 21.36
C ALA A 115 -11.72 -6.86 21.20
N PRO A 116 -12.58 -6.86 22.21
CA PRO A 116 -13.90 -6.22 22.12
C PRO A 116 -13.83 -4.71 21.98
N VAL A 117 -12.79 -4.05 22.53
CA VAL A 117 -12.62 -2.60 22.41
C VAL A 117 -12.35 -2.20 20.95
N ILE A 118 -11.48 -2.92 20.24
CA ILE A 118 -11.22 -2.69 18.82
C ILE A 118 -12.48 -2.93 18.01
N ALA A 119 -13.17 -4.05 18.24
CA ALA A 119 -14.39 -4.39 17.53
C ALA A 119 -15.47 -3.32 17.71
N GLN A 120 -15.65 -2.80 18.92
CA GLN A 120 -16.60 -1.73 19.22
C GLN A 120 -16.22 -0.41 18.57
N GLN A 121 -14.96 0.01 18.69
CA GLN A 121 -14.47 1.27 18.13
C GLN A 121 -14.56 1.28 16.60
N LEU A 122 -14.23 0.17 15.96
CA LEU A 122 -14.32 -0.01 14.51
C LEU A 122 -15.72 -0.40 14.04
N ARG A 123 -16.70 -0.49 14.97
CA ARG A 123 -18.10 -0.81 14.69
C ARG A 123 -18.28 -2.11 13.92
N ILE A 124 -17.52 -3.15 14.29
CA ILE A 124 -17.66 -4.47 13.71
C ILE A 124 -18.96 -5.09 14.21
N GLN A 125 -19.90 -5.28 13.29
CA GLN A 125 -21.25 -5.80 13.61
C GLN A 125 -21.41 -7.28 13.27
N SER A 126 -20.53 -7.81 12.42
CA SER A 126 -20.59 -9.21 11.98
C SER A 126 -19.21 -9.72 11.58
N VAL A 127 -19.04 -11.03 11.61
CA VAL A 127 -17.83 -11.73 11.17
C VAL A 127 -18.18 -12.81 10.13
N PRO A 128 -17.30 -13.03 9.12
CA PRO A 128 -16.06 -12.31 8.91
C PRO A 128 -16.30 -10.90 8.38
N THR A 129 -15.46 -9.95 8.80
CA THR A 129 -15.33 -8.64 8.18
C THR A 129 -13.86 -8.46 7.81
N PHE A 130 -13.58 -7.96 6.62
CA PHE A 130 -12.25 -7.63 6.16
C PHE A 130 -12.09 -6.12 6.12
N MET A 131 -10.94 -5.63 6.59
CA MET A 131 -10.63 -4.21 6.62
C MET A 131 -9.22 -3.97 6.12
N VAL A 132 -9.05 -2.98 5.25
CA VAL A 132 -7.74 -2.54 4.75
C VAL A 132 -7.30 -1.32 5.52
N VAL A 133 -6.10 -1.39 6.09
CA VAL A 133 -5.43 -0.26 6.73
C VAL A 133 -4.13 0.01 5.99
N ALA A 134 -3.93 1.25 5.55
CA ALA A 134 -2.69 1.71 4.95
C ALA A 134 -2.36 3.11 5.47
N GLU A 135 -1.08 3.38 5.73
CA GLU A 135 -0.61 4.65 6.28
C GLU A 135 -1.33 5.04 7.59
N GLY A 136 -1.60 4.05 8.45
CA GLY A 136 -2.30 4.25 9.71
C GLY A 136 -3.79 4.62 9.59
N ARG A 137 -4.40 4.46 8.40
CA ARG A 137 -5.79 4.83 8.14
C ARG A 137 -6.58 3.68 7.55
N ILE A 138 -7.85 3.58 7.91
CA ILE A 138 -8.77 2.66 7.26
C ILE A 138 -9.04 3.18 5.83
N GLN A 139 -8.79 2.33 4.86
CA GLN A 139 -8.99 2.64 3.44
C GLN A 139 -10.29 2.05 2.91
N ASP A 140 -10.59 0.79 3.28
CA ASP A 140 -11.77 0.08 2.81
C ASP A 140 -12.18 -1.01 3.82
N ALA A 141 -13.44 -1.45 3.75
CA ALA A 141 -13.96 -2.55 4.57
C ALA A 141 -15.05 -3.32 3.83
N VAL A 142 -15.01 -4.63 3.92
CA VAL A 142 -15.99 -5.54 3.30
C VAL A 142 -16.51 -6.53 4.34
N VAL A 143 -17.82 -6.59 4.47
CA VAL A 143 -18.51 -7.53 5.36
C VAL A 143 -18.82 -8.82 4.61
N GLY A 144 -18.59 -9.95 5.27
CA GLY A 144 -18.88 -11.28 4.76
C GLY A 144 -17.64 -12.04 4.25
N ALA A 145 -17.85 -13.30 3.91
CA ALA A 145 -16.80 -14.18 3.39
C ALA A 145 -16.42 -13.76 1.96
N ILE A 146 -15.17 -13.39 1.76
CA ILE A 146 -14.62 -13.04 0.44
C ILE A 146 -13.53 -14.01 0.02
N ARG A 147 -13.43 -14.27 -1.29
CA ARG A 147 -12.41 -15.15 -1.86
C ARG A 147 -11.09 -14.40 -2.07
N LYS A 148 -10.00 -15.16 -2.27
CA LYS A 148 -8.64 -14.63 -2.50
C LYS A 148 -8.60 -13.53 -3.57
N LYS A 149 -9.27 -13.71 -4.71
CA LYS A 149 -9.32 -12.71 -5.78
C LYS A 149 -9.85 -11.35 -5.27
N LYS A 150 -10.90 -11.36 -4.45
CA LYS A 150 -11.44 -10.11 -3.89
C LYS A 150 -10.50 -9.46 -2.89
N MET A 151 -9.74 -10.25 -2.11
CA MET A 151 -8.70 -9.73 -1.22
C MET A 151 -7.57 -9.07 -2.03
N GLN A 152 -7.17 -9.66 -3.16
CA GLN A 152 -6.19 -9.07 -4.09
C GLN A 152 -6.68 -7.73 -4.63
N GLU A 153 -7.90 -7.66 -5.15
CA GLU A 153 -8.51 -6.43 -5.67
C GLU A 153 -8.57 -5.31 -4.61
N LEU A 154 -8.88 -5.66 -3.35
CA LEU A 154 -8.93 -4.70 -2.25
C LEU A 154 -7.54 -4.16 -1.87
N MET A 155 -6.52 -5.00 -1.92
CA MET A 155 -5.18 -4.66 -1.45
C MET A 155 -4.28 -4.05 -2.52
N GLU A 156 -4.52 -4.37 -3.80
CA GLU A 156 -3.68 -3.93 -4.93
C GLU A 156 -3.43 -2.41 -4.99
N PRO A 157 -4.44 -1.53 -4.74
CA PRO A 157 -4.22 -0.09 -4.76
C PRO A 157 -3.21 0.42 -3.72
N PHE A 158 -2.98 -0.36 -2.66
CA PHE A 158 -2.17 0.02 -1.51
C PHE A 158 -0.80 -0.66 -1.46
N TYR A 159 -0.51 -1.59 -2.37
CA TYR A 159 0.81 -2.24 -2.40
C TYR A 159 1.92 -1.21 -2.57
N PRO A 160 3.05 -1.38 -1.85
CA PRO A 160 4.23 -0.54 -2.04
C PRO A 160 4.64 -0.54 -3.51
N ARG A 161 4.76 0.63 -4.08
CA ARG A 161 5.30 0.81 -5.43
C ARG A 161 6.78 1.11 -5.35
N ALA A 162 7.53 0.70 -6.36
CA ALA A 162 8.91 1.16 -6.50
C ALA A 162 8.94 2.69 -6.59
N ALA A 163 9.93 3.30 -5.97
CA ALA A 163 10.10 4.74 -6.04
C ALA A 163 10.13 5.20 -7.51
N GLY A 164 9.33 6.21 -7.84
CA GLY A 164 9.21 6.70 -9.21
C GLY A 164 8.34 5.85 -10.16
N ALA A 165 7.71 4.76 -9.70
CA ALA A 165 6.79 3.98 -10.53
C ALA A 165 5.47 4.73 -10.77
N LEU A 166 5.08 4.89 -12.03
CA LEU A 166 3.82 5.47 -12.46
C LEU A 166 2.97 4.43 -13.19
N LYS A 167 1.66 4.40 -12.92
CA LYS A 167 0.70 3.60 -13.71
C LYS A 167 0.37 4.33 -15.02
N ALA A 168 -0.07 3.57 -16.03
CA ALA A 168 -0.34 4.12 -17.35
C ALA A 168 -1.40 5.24 -17.36
N PRO A 169 -2.53 5.16 -16.64
CA PRO A 169 -3.48 6.27 -16.56
C PRO A 169 -2.92 7.53 -15.88
N GLU A 170 -2.07 7.36 -14.84
CA GLU A 170 -1.39 8.46 -14.16
C GLU A 170 -0.43 9.19 -15.12
N LEU A 171 0.39 8.41 -15.82
CA LEU A 171 1.31 8.95 -16.82
C LEU A 171 0.59 9.66 -17.96
N ALA A 172 -0.55 9.12 -18.43
CA ALA A 172 -1.35 9.74 -19.50
C ALA A 172 -1.83 11.14 -19.10
N GLN A 173 -2.29 11.32 -17.87
CA GLN A 173 -2.70 12.64 -17.35
C GLN A 173 -1.52 13.61 -17.28
N LEU A 174 -0.35 13.14 -16.81
CA LEU A 174 0.86 13.97 -16.71
C LEU A 174 1.37 14.38 -18.09
N ILE A 175 1.33 13.50 -19.10
CA ILE A 175 1.68 13.84 -20.50
C ILE A 175 0.69 14.86 -21.06
N ALA A 176 -0.60 14.68 -20.85
CA ALA A 176 -1.64 15.59 -21.33
C ALA A 176 -1.47 17.01 -20.78
N ASN A 177 -1.06 17.14 -19.51
CA ASN A 177 -0.79 18.40 -18.82
C ASN A 177 0.60 18.99 -19.14
N GLY A 178 1.44 18.29 -19.90
CA GLY A 178 2.80 18.74 -20.22
C GLY A 178 3.78 18.71 -19.04
N ALA A 179 3.44 18.05 -17.94
CA ALA A 179 4.28 17.97 -16.74
C ALA A 179 5.48 17.02 -16.91
N VAL A 180 5.34 16.03 -17.79
CA VAL A 180 6.35 15.00 -18.03
C VAL A 180 6.61 14.78 -19.51
N VAL A 181 7.79 14.23 -19.81
CA VAL A 181 8.18 13.75 -21.14
C VAL A 181 8.43 12.24 -21.05
N ALA A 182 7.68 11.47 -21.82
CA ALA A 182 7.89 10.02 -21.91
C ALA A 182 9.15 9.69 -22.73
N ILE A 183 10.02 8.86 -22.19
CA ILE A 183 11.27 8.44 -22.82
C ILE A 183 11.17 6.97 -23.21
N ASP A 184 11.07 6.71 -24.49
CA ASP A 184 11.07 5.35 -25.02
C ASP A 184 12.47 4.79 -25.07
N THR A 185 12.73 3.80 -24.22
CA THR A 185 14.05 3.18 -24.10
C THR A 185 14.23 1.99 -25.03
N ARG A 186 13.27 1.71 -25.91
CA ARG A 186 13.35 0.66 -26.92
C ARG A 186 14.14 1.13 -28.14
N ASP A 187 14.44 0.18 -29.02
CA ASP A 187 15.05 0.48 -30.30
C ASP A 187 14.19 1.41 -31.19
N GLU A 188 14.83 2.10 -32.11
CA GLU A 188 14.19 3.04 -33.02
C GLU A 188 13.09 2.39 -33.87
N GLY A 189 13.23 1.13 -34.25
CA GLY A 189 12.24 0.39 -35.03
C GLY A 189 10.95 0.15 -34.22
N ALA A 190 11.07 -0.17 -32.92
CA ALA A 190 9.92 -0.30 -32.02
C ALA A 190 9.24 1.05 -31.78
N PHE A 191 10.02 2.11 -31.59
CA PHE A 191 9.51 3.47 -31.44
C PHE A 191 8.71 3.92 -32.66
N LYS A 192 9.23 3.74 -33.87
CA LYS A 192 8.54 4.14 -35.11
C LYS A 192 7.21 3.41 -35.29
N ARG A 193 7.13 2.16 -34.88
CA ARG A 193 5.87 1.37 -34.99
C ARG A 193 4.76 1.86 -34.05
N ALA A 194 5.10 2.17 -32.82
CA ALA A 194 4.16 2.66 -31.83
C ALA A 194 4.90 3.21 -30.60
N HIS A 195 4.56 4.41 -30.17
CA HIS A 195 5.12 5.04 -28.97
C HIS A 195 4.05 5.85 -28.22
N LEU A 196 4.33 6.23 -26.99
CA LEU A 196 3.45 7.10 -26.21
C LEU A 196 3.40 8.51 -26.81
N PRO A 197 2.31 9.26 -26.60
CA PRO A 197 2.19 10.61 -27.14
C PRO A 197 3.35 11.51 -26.73
N ARG A 198 3.92 12.22 -27.69
CA ARG A 198 5.05 13.15 -27.52
C ARG A 198 6.31 12.50 -26.94
N ALA A 199 6.45 11.18 -27.03
CA ALA A 199 7.62 10.50 -26.50
C ALA A 199 8.88 10.82 -27.29
N VAL A 200 10.01 10.84 -26.59
CA VAL A 200 11.35 10.95 -27.18
C VAL A 200 11.99 9.58 -27.16
N ASN A 201 12.60 9.14 -28.29
CA ASN A 201 13.32 7.89 -28.33
C ASN A 201 14.75 8.06 -27.83
N MET A 202 15.09 7.29 -26.82
CA MET A 202 16.41 7.24 -26.25
C MET A 202 16.72 5.79 -25.84
N PRO A 203 17.29 4.98 -26.75
CA PRO A 203 17.60 3.59 -26.46
C PRO A 203 18.40 3.42 -25.17
N ILE A 204 18.08 2.36 -24.41
CA ILE A 204 18.53 2.17 -23.03
C ILE A 204 20.07 2.16 -22.92
N GLU A 205 20.75 1.63 -23.94
CA GLU A 205 22.21 1.56 -23.99
C GLU A 205 22.90 2.93 -24.04
N GLY A 206 22.17 3.95 -24.51
CA GLY A 206 22.68 5.31 -24.63
C GLY A 206 22.28 6.27 -23.48
N ILE A 207 21.40 5.88 -22.61
CA ILE A 207 20.81 6.80 -21.61
C ILE A 207 21.87 7.36 -20.66
N GLU A 208 22.76 6.52 -20.14
CA GLU A 208 23.77 6.92 -19.17
C GLU A 208 24.77 7.95 -19.74
N SER A 209 25.04 7.92 -21.04
CA SER A 209 25.88 8.92 -21.71
C SER A 209 25.13 10.20 -22.10
N ARG A 210 23.80 10.20 -22.04
CA ARG A 210 22.91 11.29 -22.47
C ARG A 210 22.13 11.90 -21.32
N LEU A 211 22.57 11.74 -20.08
CA LEU A 211 21.86 12.24 -18.89
C LEU A 211 21.65 13.76 -18.92
N ALA A 212 22.61 14.50 -19.48
CA ALA A 212 22.45 15.96 -19.65
C ALA A 212 21.25 16.31 -20.54
N GLU A 213 20.95 15.49 -21.57
CA GLU A 213 19.79 15.73 -22.42
C GLU A 213 18.48 15.50 -21.68
N LEU A 214 18.42 14.50 -20.78
CA LEU A 214 17.24 14.27 -19.92
C LEU A 214 16.95 15.49 -19.03
N HIS A 215 17.99 16.17 -18.52
CA HIS A 215 17.83 17.37 -17.70
C HIS A 215 17.38 18.60 -18.50
N MET A 216 17.63 18.63 -19.78
CA MET A 216 17.27 19.76 -20.66
C MET A 216 15.83 19.64 -21.21
N LEU A 217 15.13 18.54 -20.93
CA LEU A 217 13.75 18.37 -21.39
C LEU A 217 12.82 19.37 -20.73
N ALA A 218 11.77 19.78 -21.44
CA ALA A 218 10.78 20.73 -20.96
C ALA A 218 9.85 20.17 -19.86
N GLY A 219 10.01 18.92 -19.44
CA GLY A 219 9.23 18.25 -18.39
C GLY A 219 10.04 17.16 -17.72
N GLN A 220 9.53 16.62 -16.61
CA GLN A 220 10.19 15.53 -15.89
C GLN A 220 10.25 14.26 -16.78
N PRO A 221 11.43 13.65 -16.95
CA PRO A 221 11.54 12.44 -17.75
C PRO A 221 10.88 11.24 -17.06
N VAL A 222 10.15 10.44 -17.82
CA VAL A 222 9.57 9.17 -17.39
C VAL A 222 9.98 8.07 -18.37
N LEU A 223 10.78 7.13 -17.90
CA LEU A 223 11.30 6.04 -18.74
C LEU A 223 10.22 4.97 -18.98
N TYR A 224 10.17 4.42 -20.18
CA TYR A 224 9.39 3.21 -20.44
C TYR A 224 10.10 2.29 -21.45
N CYS A 225 9.91 0.99 -21.25
CA CYS A 225 10.30 -0.05 -22.21
C CYS A 225 9.10 -0.89 -22.59
N ARG A 226 9.28 -2.11 -23.08
CA ARG A 226 8.16 -2.98 -23.48
C ARG A 226 7.29 -3.38 -22.29
N SER A 227 7.88 -3.87 -21.19
CA SER A 227 7.23 -4.48 -20.03
C SER A 227 7.58 -3.82 -18.69
N GLY A 228 8.42 -2.79 -18.68
CA GLY A 228 8.89 -2.14 -17.44
C GLY A 228 10.09 -2.82 -16.77
N ASP A 229 10.45 -4.03 -17.20
CA ASP A 229 11.52 -4.86 -16.63
C ASP A 229 12.92 -4.24 -16.70
N LYS A 230 13.23 -3.51 -17.79
CA LYS A 230 14.51 -2.83 -17.99
C LYS A 230 14.56 -1.43 -17.38
N THR A 231 13.44 -0.72 -17.37
CA THR A 231 13.38 0.66 -16.91
C THR A 231 13.33 0.80 -15.40
N LYS A 232 12.76 -0.18 -14.69
CA LYS A 232 12.77 -0.21 -13.22
C LYS A 232 14.20 -0.24 -12.66
N PRO A 233 15.06 -1.23 -12.98
CA PRO A 233 16.43 -1.25 -12.43
C PRO A 233 17.28 -0.07 -12.91
N LEU A 234 17.03 0.47 -14.09
CA LEU A 234 17.69 1.70 -14.54
C LEU A 234 17.27 2.91 -13.70
N SER A 235 16.00 3.07 -13.42
CA SER A 235 15.49 4.14 -12.55
C SER A 235 16.08 4.06 -11.15
N GLU A 236 16.15 2.87 -10.55
CA GLU A 236 16.77 2.62 -9.25
C GLU A 236 18.26 3.00 -9.26
N LYS A 237 19.02 2.57 -10.28
CA LYS A 237 20.45 2.92 -10.47
C LYS A 237 20.67 4.43 -10.61
N LEU A 238 19.82 5.12 -11.38
CA LEU A 238 19.92 6.56 -11.56
C LEU A 238 19.59 7.31 -10.26
N ALA A 239 18.65 6.82 -9.48
CA ALA A 239 18.30 7.39 -8.17
C ALA A 239 19.47 7.27 -7.17
N GLU A 240 20.20 6.14 -7.14
CA GLU A 240 21.42 5.96 -6.34
C GLU A 240 22.53 6.95 -6.75
N GLN A 241 22.56 7.37 -8.00
CA GLN A 241 23.48 8.39 -8.53
C GLN A 241 23.01 9.83 -8.26
N GLY A 242 21.93 10.01 -7.50
CA GLY A 242 21.35 11.34 -7.18
C GLY A 242 20.48 11.92 -8.31
N MET A 243 20.09 11.11 -9.29
CA MET A 243 19.22 11.51 -10.41
C MET A 243 17.95 10.66 -10.43
N PRO A 244 16.98 10.92 -9.56
CA PRO A 244 15.74 10.14 -9.54
C PRO A 244 14.93 10.41 -10.83
N VAL A 245 14.72 9.35 -11.63
CA VAL A 245 13.93 9.38 -12.85
C VAL A 245 12.76 8.39 -12.68
N ALA A 246 11.55 8.85 -12.96
CA ALA A 246 10.36 8.00 -12.90
C ALA A 246 10.32 6.99 -14.06
N PHE A 247 9.53 5.92 -13.89
CA PHE A 247 9.32 4.94 -14.95
C PHE A 247 7.86 4.45 -15.00
N LEU A 248 7.44 4.00 -16.18
CA LEU A 248 6.12 3.41 -16.40
C LEU A 248 6.12 1.94 -15.96
N GLU A 249 5.33 1.63 -14.93
CA GLU A 249 5.11 0.25 -14.47
C GLU A 249 4.37 -0.54 -15.56
N GLY A 250 4.88 -1.75 -15.87
CA GLY A 250 4.34 -2.58 -16.95
C GLY A 250 4.64 -2.08 -18.37
N GLY A 251 5.28 -0.91 -18.51
CA GLY A 251 5.75 -0.38 -19.80
C GLY A 251 4.66 -0.21 -20.86
N MET A 252 5.05 -0.35 -22.13
CA MET A 252 4.14 -0.23 -23.29
C MET A 252 2.99 -1.24 -23.22
N LEU A 253 3.20 -2.42 -22.64
CA LEU A 253 2.15 -3.43 -22.49
C LEU A 253 1.01 -2.96 -21.59
N ALA A 254 1.32 -2.33 -20.45
CA ALA A 254 0.31 -1.78 -19.56
C ALA A 254 -0.44 -0.60 -20.22
N TRP A 255 0.28 0.24 -20.97
CA TRP A 255 -0.32 1.35 -21.72
C TRP A 255 -1.32 0.86 -22.78
N GLU A 256 -0.94 -0.16 -23.55
CA GLU A 256 -1.81 -0.79 -24.56
C GLU A 256 -3.02 -1.50 -23.91
N ALA A 257 -2.82 -2.17 -22.78
CA ALA A 257 -3.87 -2.87 -22.04
C ALA A 257 -4.97 -1.91 -21.52
N ASP A 258 -4.57 -0.70 -21.11
CA ASP A 258 -5.50 0.35 -20.67
C ASP A 258 -6.15 1.11 -21.86
N GLY A 259 -5.85 0.72 -23.12
CA GLY A 259 -6.43 1.33 -24.32
C GLY A 259 -6.04 2.80 -24.53
N LEU A 260 -4.92 3.24 -24.00
CA LEU A 260 -4.45 4.62 -24.07
C LEU A 260 -3.90 4.98 -25.45
N PRO A 261 -3.91 6.27 -25.85
CA PRO A 261 -3.51 6.69 -27.19
C PRO A 261 -2.04 6.43 -27.47
N ILE A 262 -1.74 6.01 -28.72
CA ILE A 262 -0.39 5.78 -29.22
C ILE A 262 -0.14 6.60 -30.48
N GLU A 263 1.12 6.99 -30.69
CA GLU A 263 1.58 7.67 -31.89
C GLU A 263 2.47 6.72 -32.74
N ARG A 264 2.63 7.04 -34.02
CA ARG A 264 3.47 6.31 -34.96
C ARG A 264 4.23 7.31 -35.82
N VAL A 265 5.50 7.03 -36.10
CA VAL A 265 6.25 7.81 -37.08
C VAL A 265 5.81 7.38 -38.47
N ARG A 266 5.32 8.31 -39.26
CA ARG A 266 4.92 8.09 -40.66
C ARG A 266 6.12 8.07 -41.58
#